data_e513d8438f781bb58a4cbd4a7be7e466
#
_entry.id   e513d8438f781bb58a4cbd4a7be7e466
#
_cell.length_a   1.000
_cell.length_b   1.000
_cell.length_c   1.000
_cell.angle_alpha   90.00
_cell.angle_beta   90.00
_cell.angle_gamma   90.00
#
_symmetry.space_group_name_H-M   'P 1'
#
loop_
_entity.id
_entity.type
_entity.pdbx_description
1 polymer ?
#
loop_
_entity_poly.entity_id
_entity_poly.type
_entity_poly.pdbx_seq_one_letter_code
_entity_poly.pdbx_strand_id
1 'polypeptide(L)'
;MAEPGLLAEERESAVARLRAGLWRENPILVQALGMCPVLAVSNTATNALTMGLATASVLLASAIVISSLRNIIPVQVRLACFVLVIATFVTLTDLIIEAFALELHRALGAFLPLIVVNCMILSRIELMASRQPLPVAALDALGMGTG
;
A
#
# COMPACT_ATOMS: atom_id res chain seq x y z
N MET A 1 -24.24 -16.14 11.70
CA MET A 1 -25.13 -15.06 11.25
C MET A 1 -24.62 -13.74 11.81
N ALA A 2 -24.13 -12.88 10.94
CA ALA A 2 -23.72 -11.54 11.36
C ALA A 2 -24.96 -10.71 11.64
N GLU A 3 -25.10 -10.20 12.85
CA GLU A 3 -26.18 -9.27 13.21
C GLU A 3 -26.05 -7.99 12.38
N PRO A 4 -27.17 -7.42 11.87
CA PRO A 4 -27.14 -6.20 11.07
C PRO A 4 -26.52 -5.00 11.80
N GLY A 5 -26.53 -4.99 13.12
CA GLY A 5 -25.86 -4.00 13.95
C GLY A 5 -24.33 -4.06 13.88
N LEU A 6 -23.75 -5.27 13.82
CA LEU A 6 -22.30 -5.47 13.70
C LEU A 6 -21.76 -4.99 12.36
N LEU A 7 -22.51 -5.20 11.27
CA LEU A 7 -22.13 -4.73 9.95
C LEU A 7 -22.19 -3.20 9.82
N ALA A 8 -23.14 -2.56 10.50
CA ALA A 8 -23.24 -1.11 10.55
C ALA A 8 -22.10 -0.50 11.36
N GLU A 9 -21.74 -1.11 12.49
CA GLU A 9 -20.61 -0.70 13.32
C GLU A 9 -19.27 -0.92 12.63
N GLU A 10 -19.11 -2.03 11.89
CA GLU A 10 -17.93 -2.26 11.04
C GLU A 10 -17.82 -1.24 9.92
N ARG A 11 -18.94 -0.86 9.31
CA ARG A 11 -18.94 0.16 8.25
C ARG A 11 -18.61 1.55 8.79
N GLU A 12 -19.15 1.93 9.93
CA GLU A 12 -18.80 3.19 10.58
C GLU A 12 -17.33 3.25 10.98
N SER A 13 -16.81 2.17 11.55
CA SER A 13 -15.39 2.08 11.89
C SER A 13 -14.51 2.04 10.64
N ALA A 14 -14.96 1.43 9.54
CA ALA A 14 -14.25 1.42 8.27
C ALA A 14 -14.18 2.82 7.64
N VAL A 15 -15.29 3.55 7.60
CA VAL A 15 -15.33 4.94 7.10
C VAL A 15 -14.50 5.86 7.99
N ALA A 16 -14.56 5.68 9.29
CA ALA A 16 -13.74 6.43 10.24
C ALA A 16 -12.24 6.19 10.03
N ARG A 17 -11.83 4.95 9.73
CA ARG A 17 -10.45 4.59 9.41
C ARG A 17 -10.00 5.17 8.07
N LEU A 18 -10.85 5.10 7.05
CA LEU A 18 -10.60 5.73 5.75
C LEU A 18 -10.37 7.25 5.90
N ARG A 19 -11.23 7.90 6.67
CA ARG A 19 -11.13 9.32 6.97
C ARG A 19 -9.94 9.65 7.85
N ALA A 20 -9.61 8.78 8.80
CA ALA A 20 -8.42 8.92 9.64
C ALA A 20 -7.14 8.78 8.80
N GLY A 21 -7.08 7.80 7.91
CA GLY A 21 -5.96 7.61 6.99
C GLY A 21 -5.75 8.79 6.05
N LEU A 22 -6.85 9.41 5.61
CA LEU A 22 -6.77 10.55 4.70
C LEU A 22 -6.35 11.85 5.38
N TRP A 23 -6.72 12.07 6.63
CA TRP A 23 -6.52 13.36 7.31
C TRP A 23 -5.67 13.30 8.57
N ARG A 24 -6.04 12.45 9.53
CA ARG A 24 -5.35 12.39 10.84
C ARG A 24 -4.06 11.57 10.82
N GLU A 25 -4.02 10.53 10.01
CA GLU A 25 -2.90 9.61 9.91
C GLU A 25 -2.30 9.61 8.51
N ASN A 26 -2.38 10.76 7.81
CA ASN A 26 -1.79 10.88 6.49
C ASN A 26 -0.30 10.54 6.57
N PRO A 27 0.17 9.52 5.81
CA PRO A 27 1.54 9.03 5.96
C PRO A 27 2.58 10.08 5.58
N ILE A 28 2.30 10.93 4.61
CA ILE A 28 3.24 11.92 4.12
C ILE A 28 3.28 13.14 5.05
N LEU A 29 2.12 13.67 5.42
CA LEU A 29 2.01 14.94 6.16
C LEU A 29 2.26 14.78 7.66
N VAL A 30 1.76 13.68 8.26
CA VAL A 30 1.81 13.48 9.72
C VAL A 30 2.98 12.59 10.13
N GLN A 31 3.21 11.51 9.41
CA GLN A 31 4.23 10.52 9.74
C GLN A 31 5.55 10.73 8.99
N ALA A 32 5.57 11.60 7.99
CA ALA A 32 6.71 11.84 7.10
C ALA A 32 7.27 10.56 6.46
N LEU A 33 6.43 9.55 6.30
CA LEU A 33 6.74 8.29 5.64
C LEU A 33 6.46 8.38 4.15
N GLY A 34 7.32 7.81 3.32
CA GLY A 34 7.14 7.83 1.88
C GLY A 34 7.62 9.11 1.20
N MET A 35 8.40 9.93 1.87
CA MET A 35 8.96 11.15 1.25
C MET A 35 9.95 10.85 0.14
N CYS A 36 10.62 9.69 0.18
CA CYS A 36 11.60 9.29 -0.84
C CYS A 36 10.99 9.22 -2.24
N PRO A 37 9.89 8.48 -2.50
CA PRO A 37 9.27 8.48 -3.81
C PRO A 37 8.62 9.82 -4.17
N VAL A 38 8.08 10.56 -3.19
CA VAL A 38 7.48 11.87 -3.44
C VAL A 38 8.51 12.87 -3.98
N LEU A 39 9.69 12.92 -3.39
CA LEU A 39 10.76 13.78 -3.86
C LEU A 39 11.28 13.37 -5.24
N ALA A 40 11.32 12.07 -5.51
CA ALA A 40 11.81 11.54 -6.79
C ALA A 40 10.90 11.88 -7.98
N VAL A 41 9.58 11.91 -7.78
CA VAL A 41 8.60 12.11 -8.87
C VAL A 41 7.92 13.47 -8.87
N SER A 42 8.36 14.41 -8.04
CA SER A 42 7.79 15.75 -7.95
C SER A 42 7.99 16.64 -9.19
N ASN A 43 8.76 16.17 -10.17
CA ASN A 43 9.04 16.91 -11.41
C ASN A 43 7.81 17.12 -12.29
N THR A 44 6.91 16.14 -12.37
CA THR A 44 5.78 16.14 -13.29
C THR A 44 4.55 15.59 -12.59
N ALA A 45 3.40 16.27 -12.73
CA ALA A 45 2.13 15.83 -12.13
C ALA A 45 1.69 14.45 -12.66
N THR A 46 1.93 14.16 -13.93
CA THR A 46 1.61 12.86 -14.53
C THR A 46 2.41 11.72 -13.89
N ASN A 47 3.71 11.92 -13.68
CA ASN A 47 4.57 10.93 -13.04
C ASN A 47 4.16 10.72 -11.58
N ALA A 48 3.85 11.80 -10.86
CA ALA A 48 3.38 11.74 -9.49
C ALA A 48 2.06 10.97 -9.35
N LEU A 49 1.12 11.23 -10.24
CA LEU A 49 -0.17 10.54 -10.25
C LEU A 49 0.00 9.04 -10.54
N THR A 50 0.78 8.70 -11.54
CA THR A 50 1.05 7.29 -11.90
C THR A 50 1.77 6.54 -10.79
N MET A 51 2.77 7.17 -10.18
CA MET A 51 3.50 6.59 -9.07
C MET A 51 2.60 6.40 -7.84
N GLY A 52 1.74 7.37 -7.55
CA GLY A 52 0.75 7.27 -6.48
C GLY A 52 -0.23 6.13 -6.69
N LEU A 53 -0.77 5.98 -7.90
CA LEU A 53 -1.65 4.87 -8.25
C LEU A 53 -0.94 3.52 -8.17
N ALA A 54 0.28 3.43 -8.67
CA ALA A 54 1.09 2.21 -8.58
C ALA A 54 1.35 1.83 -7.13
N THR A 55 1.74 2.78 -6.29
CA THR A 55 1.98 2.57 -4.87
C THR A 55 0.71 2.11 -4.14
N ALA A 56 -0.42 2.74 -4.40
CA ALA A 56 -1.71 2.38 -3.81
C ALA A 56 -2.14 0.96 -4.21
N SER A 57 -2.00 0.59 -5.49
CA SER A 57 -2.34 -0.75 -5.97
C SER A 57 -1.44 -1.83 -5.38
N VAL A 58 -0.14 -1.58 -5.32
CA VAL A 58 0.83 -2.50 -4.69
C VAL A 58 0.55 -2.65 -3.19
N LEU A 59 0.27 -1.55 -2.49
CA LEU A 59 -0.06 -1.58 -1.08
C LEU A 59 -1.30 -2.43 -0.81
N LEU A 60 -2.37 -2.21 -1.59
CA LEU A 60 -3.61 -2.96 -1.46
C LEU A 60 -3.41 -4.46 -1.74
N ALA A 61 -2.77 -4.79 -2.86
CA ALA A 61 -2.50 -6.18 -3.25
C ALA A 61 -1.63 -6.89 -2.21
N SER A 62 -0.56 -6.25 -1.76
CA SER A 62 0.34 -6.78 -0.74
C SER A 62 -0.36 -6.97 0.60
N ALA A 63 -1.19 -6.02 1.02
CA ALA A 63 -1.96 -6.12 2.26
C ALA A 63 -2.91 -7.32 2.25
N ILE A 64 -3.58 -7.57 1.13
CA ILE A 64 -4.49 -8.72 0.98
C ILE A 64 -3.72 -10.04 1.07
N VAL A 65 -2.63 -10.18 0.32
CA VAL A 65 -1.83 -11.42 0.31
C VAL A 65 -1.19 -11.67 1.67
N ILE A 66 -0.58 -10.67 2.27
CA ILE A 66 0.11 -10.81 3.55
C ILE A 66 -0.88 -11.10 4.68
N SER A 67 -2.04 -10.46 4.67
CA SER A 67 -3.09 -10.75 5.64
C SER A 67 -3.63 -12.17 5.51
N SER A 68 -3.66 -12.71 4.29
CA SER A 68 -4.02 -14.12 4.04
C SER A 68 -2.94 -15.09 4.54
N LEU A 69 -1.67 -14.74 4.34
CA LEU A 69 -0.54 -15.60 4.70
C LEU A 69 -0.04 -15.41 6.14
N ARG A 70 -0.57 -14.46 6.87
CA ARG A 70 -0.07 -14.09 8.21
C ARG A 70 0.04 -15.24 9.22
N ASN A 71 -0.83 -16.25 9.10
CA ASN A 71 -0.85 -17.39 10.00
C ASN A 71 0.25 -18.42 9.69
N ILE A 72 0.80 -18.39 8.47
CA ILE A 72 1.81 -19.34 7.99
C ILE A 72 3.21 -18.81 8.21
N ILE A 73 3.37 -17.49 8.18
CA ILE A 73 4.68 -16.84 8.26
C ILE A 73 5.14 -16.72 9.71
N PRO A 74 6.28 -17.33 10.10
CA PRO A 74 6.84 -17.15 11.42
C PRO A 74 7.38 -15.72 11.62
N VAL A 75 7.34 -15.23 12.87
CA VAL A 75 7.74 -13.85 13.21
C VAL A 75 9.17 -13.52 12.82
N GLN A 76 10.07 -14.53 12.85
CA GLN A 76 11.50 -14.35 12.60
C GLN A 76 11.82 -13.94 11.15
N VAL A 77 11.05 -14.42 10.15
CA VAL A 77 11.26 -14.15 8.71
C VAL A 77 10.16 -13.29 8.11
N ARG A 78 9.33 -12.69 8.94
CA ARG A 78 8.18 -11.90 8.50
C ARG A 78 8.57 -10.75 7.57
N LEU A 79 9.55 -9.95 7.96
CA LEU A 79 9.99 -8.80 7.17
C LEU A 79 10.54 -9.22 5.81
N ALA A 80 11.33 -10.30 5.74
CA ALA A 80 11.87 -10.82 4.49
C ALA A 80 10.75 -11.30 3.54
N CYS A 81 9.74 -11.99 4.07
CA CYS A 81 8.58 -12.41 3.28
C CYS A 81 7.77 -11.22 2.77
N PHE A 82 7.61 -10.19 3.56
CA PHE A 82 6.89 -8.98 3.16
C PHE A 82 7.60 -8.27 2.01
N VAL A 83 8.90 -8.09 2.12
CA VAL A 83 9.70 -7.48 1.04
C VAL A 83 9.63 -8.30 -0.24
N LEU A 84 9.66 -9.64 -0.14
CA LEU A 84 9.56 -10.53 -1.29
C LEU A 84 8.19 -10.39 -2.00
N VAL A 85 7.11 -10.37 -1.25
CA VAL A 85 5.74 -10.21 -1.80
C VAL A 85 5.60 -8.85 -2.48
N ILE A 86 6.06 -7.78 -1.83
CA ILE A 86 6.02 -6.43 -2.39
C ILE A 86 6.85 -6.36 -3.67
N ALA A 87 8.05 -6.93 -3.68
CA ALA A 87 8.91 -6.97 -4.86
C ALA A 87 8.24 -7.69 -6.04
N THR A 88 7.55 -8.79 -5.79
CA THR A 88 6.77 -9.51 -6.82
C THR A 88 5.68 -8.63 -7.42
N PHE A 89 4.90 -7.95 -6.60
CA PHE A 89 3.84 -7.06 -7.08
C PHE A 89 4.37 -5.84 -7.81
N VAL A 90 5.47 -5.27 -7.34
CA VAL A 90 6.13 -4.15 -8.03
C VAL A 90 6.65 -4.56 -9.40
N THR A 91 7.28 -5.73 -9.50
CA THR A 91 7.74 -6.28 -10.78
C THR A 91 6.57 -6.51 -11.75
N LEU A 92 5.46 -7.04 -11.23
CA LEU A 92 4.26 -7.23 -12.03
C LEU A 92 3.69 -5.89 -12.54
N THR A 93 3.65 -4.89 -11.68
CA THR A 93 3.21 -3.53 -12.02
C THR A 93 4.14 -2.89 -13.06
N ASP A 94 5.44 -3.09 -12.93
CA ASP A 94 6.45 -2.62 -13.87
C ASP A 94 6.22 -3.20 -15.27
N LEU A 95 6.01 -4.51 -15.36
CA LEU A 95 5.71 -5.19 -16.63
C LEU A 95 4.39 -4.70 -17.26
N ILE A 96 3.39 -4.42 -16.45
CA ILE A 96 2.12 -3.87 -16.94
C ILE A 96 2.32 -2.46 -17.49
N ILE A 97 3.04 -1.61 -16.79
CA ILE A 97 3.34 -0.23 -17.25
C ILE A 97 4.19 -0.28 -18.52
N GLU A 98 5.16 -1.17 -18.60
CA GLU A 98 5.98 -1.36 -19.81
C GLU A 98 5.12 -1.77 -21.01
N ALA A 99 4.14 -2.65 -20.81
CA ALA A 99 3.27 -3.13 -21.88
C ALA A 99 2.31 -2.07 -22.42
N PHE A 100 1.80 -1.18 -21.54
CA PHE A 100 0.76 -0.21 -21.88
C PHE A 100 1.28 1.20 -22.14
N ALA A 101 2.37 1.60 -21.49
CA ALA A 101 2.87 2.96 -21.52
C ALA A 101 4.40 3.02 -21.50
N LEU A 102 5.03 2.69 -22.62
CA LEU A 102 6.47 2.64 -22.75
C LEU A 102 7.15 3.98 -22.43
N GLU A 103 6.54 5.09 -22.80
CA GLU A 103 7.02 6.44 -22.46
C GLU A 103 7.06 6.67 -20.95
N LEU A 104 6.01 6.23 -20.29
CA LEU A 104 5.88 6.35 -18.82
C LEU A 104 6.86 5.41 -18.11
N HIS A 105 7.05 4.21 -18.64
CA HIS A 105 8.04 3.25 -18.13
C HIS A 105 9.46 3.81 -18.21
N ARG A 106 9.83 4.48 -19.31
CA ARG A 106 11.14 5.13 -19.43
C ARG A 106 11.36 6.25 -18.43
N ALA A 107 10.30 6.99 -18.10
CA ALA A 107 10.38 8.06 -17.10
C ALA A 107 10.41 7.52 -15.65
N LEU A 108 9.69 6.46 -15.38
CA LEU A 108 9.46 5.93 -14.02
C LEU A 108 10.23 4.65 -13.68
N GLY A 109 10.79 3.96 -14.68
CA GLY A 109 11.42 2.66 -14.50
C GLY A 109 12.54 2.62 -13.46
N ALA A 110 13.30 3.71 -13.31
CA ALA A 110 14.31 3.82 -12.28
C ALA A 110 13.72 4.04 -10.87
N PHE A 111 12.50 4.56 -10.78
CA PHE A 111 11.85 4.89 -9.50
C PHE A 111 10.89 3.81 -8.99
N LEU A 112 10.45 2.91 -9.86
CA LEU A 112 9.57 1.81 -9.48
C LEU A 112 10.17 0.88 -8.41
N PRO A 113 11.46 0.51 -8.46
CA PRO A 113 12.08 -0.26 -7.38
C PRO A 113 12.05 0.42 -6.01
N LEU A 114 11.93 1.76 -5.96
CA LEU A 114 11.79 2.50 -4.71
C LEU A 114 10.46 2.20 -3.99
N ILE A 115 9.47 1.67 -4.70
CA ILE A 115 8.21 1.23 -4.08
C ILE A 115 8.45 0.04 -3.16
N VAL A 116 9.37 -0.85 -3.51
CA VAL A 116 9.70 -2.05 -2.72
C VAL A 116 10.21 -1.68 -1.32
N VAL A 117 11.08 -0.70 -1.25
CA VAL A 117 11.67 -0.22 0.02
C VAL A 117 10.91 0.98 0.60
N ASN A 118 9.71 1.23 0.12
CA ASN A 118 8.88 2.33 0.61
C ASN A 118 8.51 2.10 2.08
N CYS A 119 8.99 2.99 2.92
CA CYS A 119 8.79 2.92 4.37
C CYS A 119 7.31 2.97 4.78
N MET A 120 6.47 3.63 3.99
CA MET A 120 5.03 3.66 4.21
C MET A 120 4.41 2.26 4.06
N ILE A 121 4.75 1.56 2.97
CA ILE A 121 4.24 0.22 2.68
C ILE A 121 4.72 -0.77 3.75
N LEU A 122 6.02 -0.79 4.03
CA LEU A 122 6.61 -1.69 5.01
C LEU A 122 6.05 -1.48 6.42
N SER A 123 5.97 -0.22 6.85
CA SER A 123 5.44 0.12 8.16
C SER A 123 3.97 -0.30 8.31
N ARG A 124 3.17 -0.03 7.29
CA ARG A 124 1.74 -0.31 7.35
C ARG A 124 1.43 -1.81 7.27
N ILE A 125 2.14 -2.52 6.42
CA ILE A 125 1.99 -3.97 6.30
C ILE A 125 2.38 -4.68 7.59
N GLU A 126 3.47 -4.25 8.22
CA GLU A 126 3.90 -4.83 9.50
C GLU A 126 2.90 -4.54 10.62
N LEU A 127 2.41 -3.32 10.72
CA LEU A 127 1.49 -2.92 11.80
C LEU A 127 0.07 -3.46 11.61
N MET A 128 -0.46 -3.41 10.40
CA MET A 128 -1.87 -3.69 10.14
C MET A 128 -2.12 -5.07 9.55
N ALA A 129 -1.47 -5.42 8.44
CA ALA A 129 -1.74 -6.68 7.75
C ALA A 129 -1.36 -7.90 8.59
N SER A 130 -0.35 -7.78 9.44
CA SER A 130 0.07 -8.86 10.34
C SER A 130 -0.84 -9.06 11.55
N ARG A 131 -1.64 -8.06 11.93
CA ARG A 131 -2.44 -8.08 13.15
C ARG A 131 -3.95 -7.99 12.93
N GLN A 132 -4.39 -7.45 11.78
CA GLN A 132 -5.79 -7.19 11.50
C GLN A 132 -6.37 -8.22 10.51
N PRO A 133 -7.70 -8.48 10.55
CA PRO A 133 -8.35 -9.33 9.56
C PRO A 133 -8.34 -8.70 8.17
N LEU A 134 -8.47 -9.55 7.15
CA LEU A 134 -8.37 -9.19 5.74
C LEU A 134 -9.17 -7.93 5.32
N PRO A 135 -10.48 -7.83 5.64
CA PRO A 135 -11.28 -6.67 5.19
C PRO A 135 -10.82 -5.36 5.80
N VAL A 136 -10.36 -5.38 7.05
CA VAL A 136 -9.87 -4.19 7.75
C VAL A 136 -8.53 -3.73 7.20
N ALA A 137 -7.63 -4.68 6.91
CA ALA A 137 -6.33 -4.39 6.30
C ALA A 137 -6.49 -3.79 4.89
N ALA A 138 -7.42 -4.29 4.09
CA ALA A 138 -7.71 -3.77 2.76
C ALA A 138 -8.27 -2.34 2.80
N LEU A 139 -9.21 -2.06 3.71
CA LEU A 139 -9.78 -0.72 3.89
C LEU A 139 -8.76 0.30 4.39
N ASP A 140 -7.90 -0.12 5.31
CA ASP A 140 -6.81 0.71 5.81
C ASP A 140 -5.79 1.02 4.71
N ALA A 141 -5.44 0.02 3.90
CA ALA A 141 -4.56 0.19 2.74
C ALA A 141 -5.14 1.16 1.70
N LEU A 142 -6.45 1.11 1.45
CA LEU A 142 -7.14 2.07 0.59
C LEU A 142 -7.10 3.50 1.16
N GLY A 143 -7.40 3.65 2.44
CA GLY A 143 -7.36 4.95 3.11
C GLY A 143 -5.98 5.60 3.06
N MET A 144 -4.95 4.83 3.33
CA MET A 144 -3.57 5.30 3.30
C MET A 144 -3.03 5.51 1.88
N GLY A 145 -3.44 4.65 0.94
CA GLY A 145 -3.02 4.76 -0.45
C GLY A 145 -3.62 5.97 -1.17
N THR A 146 -4.79 6.45 -0.73
CA THR A 146 -5.43 7.66 -1.27
C THR A 146 -4.96 8.95 -0.59
N GLY A 147 -4.42 8.83 0.63
CA GLY A 147 -3.86 9.97 1.38
C GLY A 147 -2.48 10.37 0.95
#